data_8cc8e5135046578ae1fd1bb8eb374b79
#
_entry.id   8cc8e5135046578ae1fd1bb8eb374b79
#
_cell.length_a   1.000
_cell.length_b   1.000
_cell.length_c   1.000
_cell.angle_alpha   90.00
_cell.angle_beta   90.00
_cell.angle_gamma   90.00
#
_symmetry.space_group_name_H-M   'P 1'
#
loop_
_entity.id
_entity.type
_entity.pdbx_description
1 polymer ?
#
loop_
_entity_poly.entity_id
_entity_poly.type
_entity_poly.pdbx_seq_one_letter_code
_entity_poly.pdbx_strand_id
1 'polypeptide(L)'
;MNGAGEYLPNNLYSATKSAVRPIIRYYQTQSCWNWINVVVYSPYGRYNSNKKVIDYLADAVGAEMPVDFSPGNQLLDFIHVDDMADFFCTLFRSLDRLKDSYYQFHLGTGTGHSVREVAEVMEEVWKRPVNANWGGRPYSSSDAMYAVAPINRNITLLGWKSSISLKDGIRILYEDIKTHENE
;
A
#
# COMPACT_ATOMS: atom_id res chain seq x y z
N MET A 1 -9.45 -12.27 8.97
CA MET A 1 -9.14 -13.61 9.53
C MET A 1 -10.39 -14.12 10.22
N ASN A 2 -10.80 -15.37 9.95
CA ASN A 2 -11.81 -16.00 10.78
C ASN A 2 -11.20 -16.32 12.14
N GLY A 3 -12.02 -16.61 13.16
CA GLY A 3 -11.56 -16.87 14.53
C GLY A 3 -10.62 -18.06 14.73
N ALA A 4 -10.27 -18.80 13.67
CA ALA A 4 -9.35 -19.94 13.67
C ALA A 4 -7.95 -19.58 13.15
N GLY A 5 -7.67 -18.32 12.81
CA GLY A 5 -6.37 -17.90 12.28
C GLY A 5 -6.10 -18.34 10.84
N GLU A 6 -7.06 -18.95 10.16
CA GLU A 6 -6.94 -19.38 8.79
C GLU A 6 -7.10 -18.20 7.84
N TYR A 7 -6.16 -18.06 6.90
CA TYR A 7 -6.24 -17.04 5.87
C TYR A 7 -7.22 -17.45 4.78
N LEU A 8 -8.36 -16.75 4.71
CA LEU A 8 -9.35 -16.94 3.65
C LEU A 8 -9.22 -15.82 2.62
N PRO A 9 -8.69 -16.12 1.42
CA PRO A 9 -8.62 -15.16 0.34
C PRO A 9 -10.02 -14.77 -0.15
N ASN A 10 -10.28 -13.49 -0.34
CA ASN A 10 -11.57 -12.95 -0.77
C ASN A 10 -11.71 -12.82 -2.31
N ASN A 11 -10.66 -13.12 -3.06
CA ASN A 11 -10.65 -13.12 -4.52
C ASN A 11 -9.54 -14.04 -5.07
N LEU A 12 -9.59 -14.31 -6.39
CA LEU A 12 -8.62 -15.20 -7.05
C LEU A 12 -7.18 -14.69 -6.96
N TYR A 13 -6.97 -13.36 -7.06
CA TYR A 13 -5.63 -12.77 -6.92
C TYR A 13 -5.03 -13.07 -5.54
N SER A 14 -5.77 -12.81 -4.46
CA SER A 14 -5.30 -13.10 -3.11
C SER A 14 -5.13 -14.60 -2.86
N ALA A 15 -5.96 -15.46 -3.49
CA ALA A 15 -5.81 -16.90 -3.43
C ALA A 15 -4.51 -17.37 -4.09
N THR A 16 -4.22 -16.90 -5.31
CA THR A 16 -2.98 -17.27 -6.03
C THR A 16 -1.73 -16.79 -5.30
N LYS A 17 -1.74 -15.55 -4.77
CA LYS A 17 -0.63 -15.03 -3.96
C LYS A 17 -0.40 -15.85 -2.69
N SER A 18 -1.46 -16.34 -2.06
CA SER A 18 -1.35 -17.18 -0.86
C SER A 18 -0.86 -18.59 -1.17
N ALA A 19 -1.25 -19.15 -2.33
CA ALA A 19 -0.82 -20.48 -2.77
C ALA A 19 0.70 -20.60 -3.01
N VAL A 20 1.38 -19.49 -3.25
CA VAL A 20 2.85 -19.47 -3.39
C VAL A 20 3.57 -19.89 -2.10
N ARG A 21 2.98 -19.60 -0.92
CA ARG A 21 3.63 -19.91 0.37
C ARG A 21 3.96 -21.39 0.59
N PRO A 22 3.02 -22.35 0.45
CA PRO A 22 3.33 -23.77 0.60
C PRO A 22 4.30 -24.26 -0.48
N ILE A 23 4.27 -23.70 -1.70
CA ILE A 23 5.21 -24.03 -2.78
C ILE A 23 6.65 -23.63 -2.38
N ILE A 24 6.85 -22.40 -1.93
CA ILE A 24 8.18 -21.94 -1.49
C ILE A 24 8.66 -22.78 -0.30
N ARG A 25 7.79 -23.08 0.67
CA ARG A 25 8.15 -23.95 1.81
C ARG A 25 8.63 -25.33 1.36
N TYR A 26 7.98 -25.93 0.37
CA TYR A 26 8.43 -27.19 -0.19
C TYR A 26 9.85 -27.08 -0.73
N TYR A 27 10.15 -26.06 -1.55
CA TYR A 27 11.50 -25.85 -2.09
C TYR A 27 12.53 -25.54 -1.00
N GLN A 28 12.17 -24.88 0.09
CA GLN A 28 13.06 -24.68 1.23
C GLN A 28 13.50 -26.00 1.88
N THR A 29 12.66 -27.05 1.85
CA THR A 29 13.06 -28.37 2.36
C THR A 29 14.04 -29.10 1.44
N GLN A 30 14.13 -28.72 0.18
CA GLN A 30 14.99 -29.30 -0.84
C GLN A 30 16.30 -28.51 -1.07
N SER A 31 16.39 -27.30 -0.51
CA SER A 31 17.47 -26.34 -0.81
C SER A 31 17.77 -25.46 0.40
N CYS A 32 18.98 -24.93 0.48
CA CYS A 32 19.39 -24.01 1.56
C CYS A 32 18.95 -22.55 1.31
N TRP A 33 17.71 -22.35 0.86
CA TRP A 33 17.21 -20.99 0.61
C TRP A 33 16.63 -20.33 1.87
N ASN A 34 16.93 -19.06 2.03
CA ASN A 34 16.20 -18.22 2.96
C ASN A 34 15.06 -17.52 2.21
N TRP A 35 13.87 -17.54 2.80
CA TRP A 35 12.70 -16.90 2.23
C TRP A 35 12.33 -15.64 3.03
N ILE A 36 12.28 -14.52 2.32
CA ILE A 36 11.80 -13.25 2.88
C ILE A 36 10.48 -12.90 2.19
N ASN A 37 9.40 -12.95 2.94
CA ASN A 37 8.06 -12.54 2.49
C ASN A 37 7.82 -11.09 2.87
N VAL A 38 7.60 -10.21 1.89
CA VAL A 38 7.24 -8.80 2.11
C VAL A 38 5.77 -8.62 1.75
N VAL A 39 4.96 -8.29 2.76
CA VAL A 39 3.54 -7.95 2.58
C VAL A 39 3.44 -6.45 2.38
N VAL A 40 3.13 -6.04 1.15
CA VAL A 40 3.01 -4.62 0.77
C VAL A 40 1.56 -4.17 1.00
N TYR A 41 1.38 -3.02 1.64
CA TYR A 41 0.07 -2.43 1.90
C TYR A 41 -0.37 -1.55 0.72
N SER A 42 -0.88 -0.34 0.92
CA SER A 42 -1.42 0.46 -0.20
C SER A 42 -0.36 1.38 -0.80
N PRO A 43 0.48 0.88 -1.76
CA PRO A 43 1.52 1.69 -2.36
C PRO A 43 0.93 2.72 -3.32
N TYR A 44 1.51 3.92 -3.33
CA TYR A 44 1.17 4.99 -4.24
C TYR A 44 2.40 5.79 -4.67
N GLY A 45 2.29 6.49 -5.78
CA GLY A 45 3.33 7.32 -6.40
C GLY A 45 3.21 7.27 -7.92
N ARG A 46 4.18 7.85 -8.61
CA ARG A 46 4.22 7.88 -10.07
C ARG A 46 4.37 6.49 -10.71
N TYR A 47 4.12 6.41 -12.00
CA TYR A 47 4.29 5.21 -12.85
C TYR A 47 3.40 4.01 -12.49
N ASN A 48 2.21 4.26 -11.95
CA ASN A 48 1.23 3.19 -11.78
C ASN A 48 0.69 2.70 -13.13
N SER A 49 0.94 1.44 -13.46
CA SER A 49 0.35 0.80 -14.66
C SER A 49 -1.15 0.55 -14.51
N ASN A 50 -1.64 0.40 -13.29
CA ASN A 50 -3.05 0.19 -12.97
C ASN A 50 -3.49 1.23 -11.94
N LYS A 51 -4.53 2.02 -12.27
CA LYS A 51 -5.09 3.03 -11.36
C LYS A 51 -5.56 2.40 -10.05
N LYS A 52 -5.19 3.04 -8.94
CA LYS A 52 -5.62 2.73 -7.58
C LYS A 52 -6.46 3.87 -7.03
N VAL A 53 -6.95 3.75 -5.81
CA VAL A 53 -7.85 4.75 -5.21
C VAL A 53 -7.24 6.16 -5.18
N ILE A 54 -5.94 6.28 -4.92
CA ILE A 54 -5.24 7.59 -4.96
C ILE A 54 -5.24 8.20 -6.37
N ASP A 55 -5.06 7.38 -7.41
CA ASP A 55 -5.07 7.86 -8.78
C ASP A 55 -6.47 8.33 -9.20
N TYR A 56 -7.53 7.63 -8.76
CA TYR A 56 -8.91 8.08 -8.98
C TYR A 56 -9.25 9.36 -8.21
N LEU A 57 -8.71 9.53 -6.99
CA LEU A 57 -8.84 10.78 -6.25
C LEU A 57 -8.14 11.93 -6.97
N ALA A 58 -6.93 11.68 -7.50
CA ALA A 58 -6.19 12.66 -8.29
C ALA A 58 -6.98 13.09 -9.54
N ASP A 59 -7.57 12.14 -10.27
CA ASP A 59 -8.45 12.45 -11.42
C ASP A 59 -9.68 13.27 -11.01
N ALA A 60 -10.21 13.06 -9.79
CA ALA A 60 -11.38 13.78 -9.29
C ALA A 60 -11.06 15.21 -8.83
N VAL A 61 -9.76 15.56 -8.64
CA VAL A 61 -9.40 16.93 -8.27
C VAL A 61 -9.73 17.91 -9.38
N GLY A 62 -10.72 18.75 -9.11
CA GLY A 62 -11.20 19.75 -10.06
C GLY A 62 -11.88 19.18 -11.30
N ALA A 63 -12.34 17.93 -11.26
CA ALA A 63 -13.17 17.36 -12.33
C ALA A 63 -14.49 18.12 -12.47
N GLU A 64 -14.96 18.28 -13.72
CA GLU A 64 -16.23 18.99 -14.00
C GLU A 64 -17.44 18.20 -13.49
N MET A 65 -17.38 16.87 -13.58
CA MET A 65 -18.45 15.96 -13.13
C MET A 65 -17.99 15.18 -11.90
N PRO A 66 -18.90 14.96 -10.92
CA PRO A 66 -18.58 14.15 -9.74
C PRO A 66 -18.16 12.73 -10.12
N VAL A 67 -17.07 12.26 -9.51
CA VAL A 67 -16.58 10.87 -9.66
C VAL A 67 -17.17 10.01 -8.53
N ASP A 68 -17.78 8.87 -8.90
CA ASP A 68 -18.40 7.97 -7.93
C ASP A 68 -17.35 7.19 -7.12
N PHE A 69 -17.40 7.36 -5.81
CA PHE A 69 -16.62 6.59 -4.84
C PHE A 69 -17.52 5.76 -3.91
N SER A 70 -16.93 4.72 -3.30
CA SER A 70 -17.53 4.09 -2.12
C SER A 70 -17.63 5.11 -0.98
N PRO A 71 -18.30 4.79 0.16
CA PRO A 71 -18.39 5.75 1.27
C PRO A 71 -17.05 6.26 1.82
N GLY A 72 -15.92 5.60 1.51
CA GLY A 72 -14.57 6.10 1.76
C GLY A 72 -14.08 5.95 3.21
N ASN A 73 -14.75 5.15 4.05
CA ASN A 73 -14.43 5.00 5.48
C ASN A 73 -13.42 3.86 5.77
N GLN A 74 -13.00 3.09 4.75
CA GLN A 74 -11.98 2.04 4.91
C GLN A 74 -10.65 2.65 5.33
N LEU A 75 -10.02 2.10 6.37
CA LEU A 75 -8.72 2.52 6.88
C LEU A 75 -7.61 1.73 6.18
N LEU A 76 -6.82 2.41 5.38
CA LEU A 76 -5.74 1.82 4.59
C LEU A 76 -4.40 2.49 4.94
N ASP A 77 -3.34 1.72 4.92
CA ASP A 77 -1.98 2.21 5.15
C ASP A 77 -1.33 2.55 3.80
N PHE A 78 -1.27 3.83 3.49
CA PHE A 78 -0.72 4.35 2.25
C PHE A 78 0.78 4.60 2.38
N ILE A 79 1.58 3.90 1.58
CA ILE A 79 3.03 4.03 1.56
C ILE A 79 3.53 4.57 0.22
N HIS A 80 4.39 5.59 0.25
CA HIS A 80 4.99 6.15 -0.95
C HIS A 80 6.01 5.19 -1.58
N VAL A 81 6.10 5.15 -2.91
CA VAL A 81 7.00 4.23 -3.64
C VAL A 81 8.48 4.47 -3.33
N ASP A 82 8.88 5.69 -2.98
CA ASP A 82 10.26 5.98 -2.60
C ASP A 82 10.62 5.36 -1.23
N ASP A 83 9.70 5.37 -0.26
CA ASP A 83 9.87 4.61 0.98
C ASP A 83 9.92 3.10 0.73
N MET A 84 9.19 2.59 -0.27
CA MET A 84 9.30 1.18 -0.67
C MET A 84 10.69 0.88 -1.22
N ALA A 85 11.21 1.74 -2.08
CA ALA A 85 12.56 1.58 -2.63
C ALA A 85 13.62 1.60 -1.52
N ASP A 86 13.52 2.53 -0.58
CA ASP A 86 14.42 2.62 0.57
C ASP A 86 14.33 1.39 1.49
N PHE A 87 13.11 0.87 1.72
CA PHE A 87 12.92 -0.39 2.44
C PHE A 87 13.70 -1.54 1.79
N PHE A 88 13.56 -1.74 0.48
CA PHE A 88 14.25 -2.82 -0.21
C PHE A 88 15.76 -2.62 -0.19
N CYS A 89 16.26 -1.39 -0.36
CA CYS A 89 17.69 -1.09 -0.20
C CYS A 89 18.20 -1.45 1.19
N THR A 90 17.44 -1.10 2.23
CA THR A 90 17.79 -1.42 3.63
C THR A 90 17.72 -2.94 3.88
N LEU A 91 16.71 -3.61 3.35
CA LEU A 91 16.59 -5.07 3.43
C LEU A 91 17.80 -5.76 2.79
N PHE A 92 18.19 -5.37 1.56
CA PHE A 92 19.36 -5.95 0.88
C PHE A 92 20.65 -5.76 1.67
N ARG A 93 20.88 -4.57 2.23
CA ARG A 93 22.05 -4.30 3.10
C ARG A 93 22.03 -5.08 4.41
N SER A 94 20.88 -5.62 4.79
CA SER A 94 20.68 -6.34 6.04
C SER A 94 20.71 -7.87 5.88
N LEU A 95 20.80 -8.41 4.66
CA LEU A 95 20.69 -9.85 4.41
C LEU A 95 21.69 -10.69 5.23
N ASP A 96 22.93 -10.22 5.39
CA ASP A 96 23.95 -10.92 6.16
C ASP A 96 23.62 -11.06 7.66
N ARG A 97 22.72 -10.22 8.16
CA ARG A 97 22.24 -10.24 9.56
C ARG A 97 21.02 -11.13 9.76
N LEU A 98 20.31 -11.46 8.67
CA LEU A 98 19.11 -12.28 8.69
C LEU A 98 19.51 -13.77 8.60
N LYS A 99 19.53 -14.46 9.74
CA LYS A 99 20.05 -15.85 9.84
C LYS A 99 18.97 -16.93 9.82
N ASP A 100 17.69 -16.55 10.03
CA ASP A 100 16.59 -17.51 9.97
C ASP A 100 16.25 -17.87 8.52
N SER A 101 15.73 -19.06 8.31
CA SER A 101 15.31 -19.53 6.98
C SER A 101 14.05 -18.82 6.47
N TYR A 102 13.30 -18.13 7.35
CA TYR A 102 12.08 -17.42 7.01
C TYR A 102 11.93 -16.10 7.76
N TYR A 103 11.65 -15.04 7.01
CA TYR A 103 11.23 -13.75 7.55
C TYR A 103 9.96 -13.28 6.87
N GLN A 104 9.11 -12.58 7.63
CA GLN A 104 8.00 -11.83 7.09
C GLN A 104 8.09 -10.39 7.56
N PHE A 105 8.11 -9.47 6.62
CA PHE A 105 8.04 -8.03 6.85
C PHE A 105 6.72 -7.47 6.32
N HIS A 106 6.27 -6.37 6.91
CA HIS A 106 5.07 -5.66 6.52
C HIS A 106 5.46 -4.26 6.05
N LEU A 107 5.35 -4.01 4.76
CA LEU A 107 5.78 -2.77 4.13
C LEU A 107 4.62 -1.79 4.07
N GLY A 108 4.58 -0.90 5.03
CA GLY A 108 3.62 0.18 5.25
C GLY A 108 4.19 1.20 6.22
N THR A 109 3.42 2.21 6.55
CA THR A 109 3.80 3.29 7.48
C THR A 109 3.46 2.96 8.93
N GLY A 110 2.54 2.03 9.15
CA GLY A 110 1.93 1.72 10.46
C GLY A 110 0.79 2.68 10.84
N THR A 111 0.41 3.59 9.95
CA THR A 111 -0.67 4.55 10.16
C THR A 111 -1.77 4.34 9.11
N GLY A 112 -3.00 4.15 9.58
CA GLY A 112 -4.16 4.02 8.70
C GLY A 112 -4.81 5.37 8.44
N HIS A 113 -5.17 5.62 7.19
CA HIS A 113 -5.96 6.78 6.76
C HIS A 113 -7.19 6.30 6.01
N SER A 114 -8.32 6.97 6.22
CA SER A 114 -9.51 6.75 5.40
C SER A 114 -9.30 7.35 4.00
N VAL A 115 -10.03 6.83 3.01
CA VAL A 115 -9.98 7.40 1.66
C VAL A 115 -10.47 8.86 1.66
N ARG A 116 -11.38 9.22 2.58
CA ARG A 116 -11.84 10.60 2.78
C ARG A 116 -10.73 11.51 3.31
N GLU A 117 -9.98 11.06 4.32
CA GLU A 117 -8.82 11.80 4.84
C GLU A 117 -7.76 12.02 3.76
N VAL A 118 -7.53 11.02 2.88
CA VAL A 118 -6.62 11.19 1.74
C VAL A 118 -7.13 12.27 0.79
N ALA A 119 -8.43 12.30 0.50
CA ALA A 119 -9.03 13.36 -0.33
C ALA A 119 -8.86 14.74 0.31
N GLU A 120 -9.11 14.87 1.62
CA GLU A 120 -8.91 16.13 2.37
C GLU A 120 -7.45 16.62 2.30
N VAL A 121 -6.49 15.70 2.44
CA VAL A 121 -5.05 16.02 2.28
C VAL A 121 -4.74 16.47 0.85
N MET A 122 -5.34 15.83 -0.17
CA MET A 122 -5.18 16.26 -1.57
C MET A 122 -5.74 17.67 -1.78
N GLU A 123 -6.93 17.97 -1.28
CA GLU A 123 -7.53 19.32 -1.37
C GLU A 123 -6.63 20.37 -0.70
N GLU A 124 -6.09 20.03 0.48
CA GLU A 124 -5.18 20.91 1.18
C GLU A 124 -3.90 21.22 0.38
N VAL A 125 -3.29 20.18 -0.22
CA VAL A 125 -2.02 20.30 -0.94
C VAL A 125 -2.21 20.92 -2.32
N TRP A 126 -3.23 20.46 -3.08
CA TRP A 126 -3.44 20.86 -4.48
C TRP A 126 -4.25 22.15 -4.61
N LYS A 127 -4.83 22.66 -3.50
CA LYS A 127 -5.67 23.87 -3.45
C LYS A 127 -6.86 23.84 -4.42
N ARG A 128 -7.40 22.63 -4.65
CA ARG A 128 -8.56 22.38 -5.50
C ARG A 128 -9.42 21.32 -4.85
N PRO A 129 -10.76 21.40 -4.95
CA PRO A 129 -11.64 20.40 -4.37
C PRO A 129 -11.57 19.07 -5.11
N VAL A 130 -11.70 17.97 -4.37
CA VAL A 130 -11.94 16.64 -4.93
C VAL A 130 -13.44 16.49 -5.20
N ASN A 131 -13.83 16.48 -6.48
CA ASN A 131 -15.24 16.35 -6.88
C ASN A 131 -15.70 14.88 -6.78
N ALA A 132 -15.88 14.41 -5.55
CA ALA A 132 -16.23 13.03 -5.24
C ALA A 132 -17.69 12.87 -4.82
N ASN A 133 -18.43 11.98 -5.52
CA ASN A 133 -19.74 11.51 -5.06
C ASN A 133 -19.56 10.33 -4.10
N TRP A 134 -19.42 10.62 -2.82
CA TRP A 134 -19.22 9.60 -1.78
C TRP A 134 -20.48 8.76 -1.57
N GLY A 135 -20.34 7.43 -1.73
CA GLY A 135 -21.46 6.49 -1.67
C GLY A 135 -22.17 6.32 -3.01
N GLY A 136 -21.72 6.98 -4.08
CA GLY A 136 -22.21 6.80 -5.44
C GLY A 136 -22.08 5.35 -5.94
N ARG A 137 -21.13 4.59 -5.37
CA ARG A 137 -21.05 3.14 -5.52
C ARG A 137 -20.97 2.45 -4.15
N PRO A 138 -21.52 1.23 -4.01
CA PRO A 138 -21.37 0.46 -2.77
C PRO A 138 -19.92 -0.03 -2.59
N TYR A 139 -19.58 -0.45 -1.38
CA TYR A 139 -18.38 -1.25 -1.16
C TYR A 139 -18.47 -2.58 -1.93
N SER A 140 -17.35 -3.02 -2.50
CA SER A 140 -17.23 -4.38 -3.00
C SER A 140 -17.05 -5.36 -1.82
N SER A 141 -17.52 -6.59 -1.99
CA SER A 141 -17.25 -7.67 -1.03
C SER A 141 -15.75 -8.00 -0.90
N SER A 142 -14.95 -7.57 -1.87
CA SER A 142 -13.49 -7.72 -1.86
C SER A 142 -12.75 -6.53 -1.25
N ASP A 143 -13.45 -5.43 -0.90
CA ASP A 143 -12.80 -4.27 -0.32
C ASP A 143 -12.29 -4.56 1.10
N ALA A 144 -11.02 -4.25 1.35
CA ALA A 144 -10.46 -4.31 2.69
C ALA A 144 -10.93 -3.09 3.49
N MET A 145 -11.71 -3.31 4.56
CA MET A 145 -12.17 -2.23 5.43
C MET A 145 -11.09 -1.75 6.41
N TYR A 146 -10.11 -2.61 6.69
CA TYR A 146 -8.96 -2.29 7.54
C TYR A 146 -7.71 -3.00 7.05
N ALA A 147 -6.68 -2.24 6.68
CA ALA A 147 -5.39 -2.78 6.26
C ALA A 147 -4.27 -1.81 6.68
N VAL A 148 -3.75 -1.99 7.91
CA VAL A 148 -2.65 -1.22 8.49
C VAL A 148 -1.50 -2.15 8.84
N ALA A 149 -0.28 -1.77 8.47
CA ALA A 149 0.91 -2.58 8.63
C ALA A 149 1.39 -2.67 10.09
N PRO A 150 1.63 -3.87 10.65
CA PRO A 150 2.31 -4.02 11.94
C PRO A 150 3.83 -3.86 11.75
N ILE A 151 4.35 -2.65 11.83
CA ILE A 151 5.73 -2.29 11.46
C ILE A 151 6.80 -2.64 12.50
N ASN A 152 6.45 -3.09 13.70
CA ASN A 152 7.40 -3.31 14.79
C ASN A 152 8.57 -4.21 14.40
N ARG A 153 8.33 -5.26 13.63
CA ARG A 153 9.39 -6.19 13.18
C ARG A 153 10.38 -5.54 12.21
N ASN A 154 9.91 -4.64 11.35
CA ASN A 154 10.77 -3.87 10.44
C ASN A 154 11.73 -3.00 11.25
N ILE A 155 11.22 -2.30 12.26
CA ILE A 155 12.03 -1.44 13.15
C ILE A 155 13.04 -2.29 13.90
N THR A 156 12.63 -3.38 14.53
CA THR A 156 13.49 -4.21 15.39
C THR A 156 14.60 -4.90 14.61
N LEU A 157 14.31 -5.46 13.42
CA LEU A 157 15.27 -6.27 12.67
C LEU A 157 16.09 -5.46 11.66
N LEU A 158 15.48 -4.45 11.04
CA LEU A 158 16.11 -3.67 9.98
C LEU A 158 16.51 -2.27 10.43
N GLY A 159 15.96 -1.77 11.53
CA GLY A 159 16.09 -0.36 11.92
C GLY A 159 15.34 0.58 10.96
N TRP A 160 14.40 0.03 10.15
CA TRP A 160 13.73 0.77 9.11
C TRP A 160 12.32 1.21 9.52
N LYS A 161 11.99 2.44 9.16
CA LYS A 161 10.66 3.03 9.27
C LYS A 161 10.46 3.98 8.09
N SER A 162 9.23 4.06 7.56
CA SER A 162 8.87 5.06 6.54
C SER A 162 9.18 6.48 7.01
N SER A 163 9.64 7.32 6.10
CA SER A 163 10.03 8.71 6.35
C SER A 163 9.10 9.73 5.71
N ILE A 164 8.36 9.33 4.66
CA ILE A 164 7.49 10.19 3.88
C ILE A 164 6.09 10.19 4.52
N SER A 165 5.65 11.35 5.03
CA SER A 165 4.28 11.52 5.52
C SER A 165 3.27 11.45 4.37
N LEU A 166 1.98 11.12 4.66
CA LEU A 166 0.93 11.15 3.64
C LEU A 166 0.90 12.50 2.92
N LYS A 167 0.99 13.61 3.65
CA LYS A 167 0.96 14.97 3.08
C LYS A 167 2.15 15.25 2.17
N ASP A 168 3.35 14.82 2.55
CA ASP A 168 4.54 15.02 1.71
C ASP A 168 4.49 14.13 0.47
N GLY A 169 4.06 12.88 0.59
CA GLY A 169 3.88 11.99 -0.55
C GLY A 169 2.81 12.48 -1.54
N ILE A 170 1.72 13.07 -1.05
CA ILE A 170 0.70 13.70 -1.90
C ILE A 170 1.26 14.95 -2.60
N ARG A 171 2.17 15.70 -1.95
CA ARG A 171 2.86 16.84 -2.58
C ARG A 171 3.81 16.36 -3.69
N ILE A 172 4.60 15.31 -3.44
CA ILE A 172 5.48 14.72 -4.46
C ILE A 172 4.64 14.25 -5.65
N LEU A 173 3.54 13.53 -5.42
CA LEU A 173 2.64 13.07 -6.47
C LEU A 173 2.09 14.23 -7.32
N TYR A 174 1.74 15.36 -6.69
CA TYR A 174 1.26 16.55 -7.39
C TYR A 174 2.34 17.15 -8.32
N GLU A 175 3.55 17.24 -7.83
CA GLU A 175 4.69 17.78 -8.61
C GLU A 175 5.02 16.85 -9.79
N ASP A 176 5.01 15.55 -9.58
CA ASP A 176 5.22 14.55 -10.62
C ASP A 176 4.15 14.63 -11.73
N ILE A 177 2.86 14.75 -11.37
CA ILE A 177 1.77 14.90 -12.37
C ILE A 177 1.95 16.17 -13.19
N LYS A 178 2.24 17.30 -12.55
CA LYS A 178 2.45 18.58 -13.24
C LYS A 178 3.65 18.58 -14.21
N THR A 179 4.70 17.86 -13.85
CA THR A 179 5.89 17.77 -14.70
C THR A 179 5.57 17.02 -15.99
N HIS A 180 4.78 15.94 -15.90
CA HIS A 180 4.40 15.14 -17.08
C HIS A 180 3.28 15.76 -17.96
N GLU A 181 2.47 16.66 -17.43
CA GLU A 181 1.51 17.41 -18.24
C GLU A 181 2.19 18.46 -19.14
N ASN A 182 3.45 18.78 -18.87
CA ASN A 182 4.22 19.80 -19.61
C ASN A 182 5.25 19.18 -20.59
N GLU A 183 5.37 17.87 -20.66
CA GLU A 183 6.19 17.12 -21.63
C GLU A 183 5.33 16.61 -22.81
#